data_87e4ff6bebf41f8dcccb4737d4fcf6c6
#
_entry.id   87e4ff6bebf41f8dcccb4737d4fcf6c6
#
_cell.length_a   1.000
_cell.length_b   1.000
_cell.length_c   1.000
_cell.angle_alpha   90.00
_cell.angle_beta   90.00
_cell.angle_gamma   90.00
#
_symmetry.space_group_name_H-M   'P 1'
#
loop_
_entity.id
_entity.type
_entity.pdbx_description
1 polymer ?
#
loop_
_entity_poly.entity_id
_entity_poly.type
_entity_poly.pdbx_seq_one_letter_code
_entity_poly.pdbx_strand_id
1 'polypeptide(L)'
;LMLAHEIANHKVFFVCTKESELAASNIAARDYKTVVQQGELWEDVLALDPDLVINDMLDTPREYMEHLKAANIPVVNFEDEGPGSVLADQVVNALYEEPQNETNGKQPERFLYGHKYFCLRDEFLQAEQNVFRPAPKCILITFGGTDMPDYTRQTLDTVEPLCRERGIAIRVVTGPGYAPRDELVRHIKTLGNPLLRFEYATNIMSRMMEGVDLAICSAGRTVYELAHMHIPS
;
A
#
# COMPACT_ATOMS: atom_id res chain seq x y z
N LEU A 1 7.40 2.04 6.81
CA LEU A 1 7.80 3.41 7.17
C LEU A 1 7.05 3.94 8.39
N MET A 2 5.74 3.82 8.48
CA MET A 2 4.94 4.32 9.61
C MET A 2 5.37 3.72 10.93
N LEU A 3 5.45 2.39 11.01
CA LEU A 3 5.94 1.72 12.20
C LEU A 3 7.36 2.19 12.59
N ALA A 4 8.21 2.48 11.60
CA ALA A 4 9.56 2.98 11.85
C ALA A 4 9.57 4.38 12.51
N HIS A 5 8.57 5.23 12.26
CA HIS A 5 8.42 6.50 12.96
C HIS A 5 8.03 6.31 14.43
N GLU A 6 7.10 5.37 14.70
CA GLU A 6 6.66 5.06 16.07
C GLU A 6 7.77 4.47 16.94
N ILE A 7 8.71 3.74 16.33
CA ILE A 7 9.87 3.15 17.03
C ILE A 7 11.16 3.98 16.84
N ALA A 8 11.05 5.30 16.64
CA ALA A 8 12.17 6.19 16.36
C ALA A 8 13.26 6.21 17.47
N ASN A 9 12.96 5.73 18.68
CA ASN A 9 13.94 5.55 19.74
C ASN A 9 14.86 4.34 19.55
N HIS A 10 14.62 3.53 18.53
CA HIS A 10 15.39 2.37 18.15
C HIS A 10 16.23 2.65 16.90
N LYS A 11 17.28 1.86 16.71
CA LYS A 11 18.09 1.92 15.51
C LYS A 11 17.42 1.08 14.41
N VAL A 12 16.78 1.75 13.44
CA VAL A 12 16.04 1.11 12.37
C VAL A 12 16.88 1.02 11.11
N PHE A 13 16.90 -0.17 10.51
CA PHE A 13 17.46 -0.43 9.17
C PHE A 13 16.37 -0.99 8.27
N PHE A 14 16.41 -0.60 7.01
CA PHE A 14 15.61 -1.22 5.97
C PHE A 14 16.49 -2.08 5.08
N VAL A 15 16.18 -3.37 4.97
CA VAL A 15 16.79 -4.27 4.00
C VAL A 15 15.81 -4.46 2.87
N CYS A 16 16.19 -4.08 1.66
CA CYS A 16 15.35 -4.15 0.47
C CYS A 16 15.88 -5.19 -0.49
N THR A 17 15.01 -5.99 -1.08
CA THR A 17 15.40 -6.94 -2.13
C THR A 17 15.90 -6.20 -3.37
N LYS A 18 16.61 -6.90 -4.26
CA LYS A 18 17.16 -6.33 -5.51
C LYS A 18 16.07 -5.74 -6.40
N GLU A 19 14.87 -6.33 -6.38
CA GLU A 19 13.72 -5.88 -7.16
C GLU A 19 13.05 -4.62 -6.59
N SER A 20 13.41 -4.22 -5.36
CA SER A 20 12.77 -3.13 -4.60
C SER A 20 13.59 -1.83 -4.61
N GLU A 21 14.42 -1.58 -5.62
CA GLU A 21 15.28 -0.37 -5.68
C GLU A 21 14.50 0.95 -5.57
N LEU A 22 13.30 1.03 -6.16
CA LEU A 22 12.45 2.21 -6.05
C LEU A 22 12.00 2.46 -4.60
N ALA A 23 11.64 1.39 -3.90
CA ALA A 23 11.28 1.46 -2.48
C ALA A 23 12.51 1.86 -1.65
N ALA A 24 13.66 1.24 -1.89
CA ALA A 24 14.93 1.57 -1.23
C ALA A 24 15.30 3.06 -1.37
N SER A 25 15.19 3.60 -2.58
CA SER A 25 15.47 5.01 -2.86
C SER A 25 14.51 5.94 -2.11
N ASN A 26 13.21 5.62 -2.08
CA ASN A 26 12.20 6.39 -1.36
C ASN A 26 12.38 6.36 0.17
N ILE A 27 12.87 5.24 0.70
CA ILE A 27 13.15 5.07 2.14
C ILE A 27 14.41 5.86 2.51
N ALA A 28 15.48 5.74 1.72
CA ALA A 28 16.72 6.47 1.91
C ALA A 28 16.52 8.00 1.83
N ALA A 29 15.63 8.47 0.94
CA ALA A 29 15.28 9.89 0.84
C ALA A 29 14.57 10.45 2.10
N ARG A 30 14.19 9.59 3.06
CA ARG A 30 13.63 9.95 4.36
C ARG A 30 14.60 9.74 5.52
N ASP A 31 15.90 9.73 5.23
CA ASP A 31 17.01 9.59 6.18
C ASP A 31 17.06 8.25 6.95
N TYR A 32 16.36 7.21 6.44
CA TYR A 32 16.49 5.87 6.99
C TYR A 32 17.70 5.14 6.40
N LYS A 33 18.40 4.39 7.25
CA LYS A 33 19.47 3.50 6.81
C LYS A 33 18.89 2.37 5.98
N THR A 34 19.31 2.31 4.71
CA THR A 34 18.79 1.34 3.75
C THR A 34 19.93 0.50 3.20
N VAL A 35 19.76 -0.80 3.19
CA VAL A 35 20.66 -1.80 2.62
C VAL A 35 19.92 -2.47 1.47
N VAL A 36 20.53 -2.52 0.29
CA VAL A 36 20.03 -3.31 -0.83
C VAL A 36 20.71 -4.67 -0.80
N GLN A 37 19.94 -5.72 -0.91
CA GLN A 37 20.37 -7.11 -0.89
C GLN A 37 21.57 -7.35 -1.82
N GLN A 38 22.61 -7.98 -1.28
CA GLN A 38 23.81 -8.33 -2.03
C GLN A 38 23.92 -9.85 -2.24
N GLY A 39 23.69 -10.63 -1.19
CA GLY A 39 23.72 -12.09 -1.19
C GLY A 39 22.35 -12.72 -0.93
N GLU A 40 22.32 -13.74 -0.08
CA GLU A 40 21.07 -14.26 0.45
C GLU A 40 20.46 -13.25 1.43
N LEU A 41 19.15 -13.04 1.36
CA LEU A 41 18.45 -12.02 2.16
C LEU A 41 18.70 -12.22 3.67
N TRP A 42 18.66 -13.47 4.13
CA TRP A 42 18.89 -13.78 5.55
C TRP A 42 20.33 -13.45 6.00
N GLU A 43 21.33 -13.58 5.12
CA GLU A 43 22.73 -13.21 5.45
C GLU A 43 22.85 -11.69 5.65
N ASP A 44 22.28 -10.90 4.74
CA ASP A 44 22.30 -9.44 4.82
C ASP A 44 21.54 -8.93 6.06
N VAL A 45 20.45 -9.60 6.42
CA VAL A 45 19.68 -9.27 7.64
C VAL A 45 20.48 -9.62 8.90
N LEU A 46 21.03 -10.84 8.99
CA LEU A 46 21.81 -11.27 10.16
C LEU A 46 23.09 -10.47 10.35
N ALA A 47 23.71 -10.00 9.28
CA ALA A 47 24.90 -9.14 9.35
C ALA A 47 24.67 -7.80 10.07
N LEU A 48 23.41 -7.39 10.22
CA LEU A 48 23.02 -6.18 10.95
C LEU A 48 22.85 -6.41 12.46
N ASP A 49 22.94 -7.65 12.93
CA ASP A 49 22.75 -8.07 14.33
C ASP A 49 21.44 -7.50 14.94
N PRO A 50 20.25 -7.85 14.37
CA PRO A 50 19.00 -7.24 14.78
C PRO A 50 18.44 -7.90 16.06
N ASP A 51 17.86 -7.08 16.95
CA ASP A 51 17.07 -7.55 18.10
C ASP A 51 15.65 -7.97 17.69
N LEU A 52 15.15 -7.50 16.55
CA LEU A 52 13.83 -7.78 15.99
C LEU A 52 13.88 -7.63 14.48
N VAL A 53 13.23 -8.54 13.77
CA VAL A 53 12.99 -8.43 12.33
C VAL A 53 11.51 -8.21 12.07
N ILE A 54 11.19 -7.23 11.22
CA ILE A 54 9.83 -6.95 10.75
C ILE A 54 9.84 -7.11 9.23
N ASN A 55 9.10 -8.10 8.74
CA ASN A 55 8.96 -8.36 7.31
C ASN A 55 7.67 -7.70 6.78
N ASP A 56 7.80 -6.99 5.66
CA ASP A 56 6.69 -6.45 4.86
C ASP A 56 6.79 -7.09 3.46
N MET A 57 6.48 -8.40 3.40
CA MET A 57 6.55 -9.24 2.21
C MET A 57 5.30 -10.12 2.14
N LEU A 58 4.69 -10.21 0.94
CA LEU A 58 3.47 -11.00 0.73
C LEU A 58 3.70 -12.51 0.77
N ASP A 59 4.91 -12.96 0.46
CA ASP A 59 5.28 -14.36 0.33
C ASP A 59 6.67 -14.59 0.95
N THR A 60 6.70 -14.71 2.28
CA THR A 60 7.96 -14.95 3.01
C THR A 60 8.42 -16.38 2.83
N PRO A 61 9.65 -16.60 2.29
CA PRO A 61 10.18 -17.93 2.11
C PRO A 61 10.43 -18.66 3.43
N ARG A 62 10.13 -19.95 3.47
CA ARG A 62 10.33 -20.77 4.66
C ARG A 62 11.80 -20.82 5.08
N GLU A 63 12.71 -21.01 4.11
CA GLU A 63 14.15 -21.09 4.36
C GLU A 63 14.70 -19.81 5.01
N TYR A 64 14.28 -18.64 4.51
CA TYR A 64 14.62 -17.35 5.12
C TYR A 64 14.22 -17.30 6.60
N MET A 65 13.01 -17.71 6.92
CA MET A 65 12.51 -17.74 8.29
C MET A 65 13.25 -18.76 9.18
N GLU A 66 13.59 -19.92 8.64
CA GLU A 66 14.36 -20.94 9.38
C GLU A 66 15.72 -20.40 9.82
N HIS A 67 16.42 -19.63 8.99
CA HIS A 67 17.69 -18.99 9.34
C HIS A 67 17.51 -17.94 10.47
N LEU A 68 16.49 -17.09 10.40
CA LEU A 68 16.21 -16.11 11.45
C LEU A 68 15.85 -16.79 12.79
N LYS A 69 15.05 -17.83 12.75
CA LYS A 69 14.66 -18.59 13.95
C LYS A 69 15.83 -19.36 14.55
N ALA A 70 16.76 -19.90 13.73
CA ALA A 70 17.98 -20.53 14.20
C ALA A 70 18.90 -19.54 14.94
N ALA A 71 18.86 -18.25 14.57
CA ALA A 71 19.54 -17.16 15.26
C ALA A 71 18.79 -16.63 16.50
N ASN A 72 17.62 -17.23 16.86
CA ASN A 72 16.75 -16.82 17.97
C ASN A 72 16.22 -15.38 17.85
N ILE A 73 16.08 -14.85 16.66
CA ILE A 73 15.56 -13.50 16.44
C ILE A 73 14.03 -13.53 16.46
N PRO A 74 13.36 -12.64 17.22
CA PRO A 74 11.92 -12.42 17.12
C PRO A 74 11.55 -11.86 15.74
N VAL A 75 10.47 -12.37 15.14
CA VAL A 75 10.04 -11.97 13.78
C VAL A 75 8.56 -11.65 13.76
N VAL A 76 8.23 -10.50 13.20
CA VAL A 76 6.85 -10.06 12.90
C VAL A 76 6.69 -9.93 11.40
N ASN A 77 5.68 -10.59 10.83
CA ASN A 77 5.36 -10.48 9.41
C ASN A 77 4.08 -9.66 9.20
N PHE A 78 4.08 -8.80 8.18
CA PHE A 78 2.92 -8.04 7.74
C PHE A 78 2.45 -8.52 6.36
N GLU A 79 1.12 -8.71 6.22
CA GLU A 79 0.42 -9.08 4.98
C GLU A 79 1.03 -10.31 4.29
N ASP A 80 1.40 -11.32 5.08
CA ASP A 80 2.17 -12.48 4.65
C ASP A 80 1.33 -13.76 4.59
N GLU A 81 1.20 -14.32 3.39
CA GLU A 81 0.56 -15.61 3.12
C GLU A 81 1.59 -16.69 2.73
N GLY A 82 2.88 -16.37 2.77
CA GLY A 82 3.98 -17.26 2.39
C GLY A 82 4.18 -18.44 3.34
N PRO A 83 4.90 -19.49 2.89
CA PRO A 83 5.15 -20.69 3.67
C PRO A 83 6.01 -20.46 4.91
N GLY A 84 6.72 -19.33 4.98
CA GLY A 84 7.51 -18.92 6.14
C GLY A 84 6.68 -18.29 7.26
N SER A 85 5.48 -17.78 6.97
CA SER A 85 4.63 -17.06 7.93
C SER A 85 4.33 -17.90 9.19
N VAL A 86 4.22 -19.21 9.05
CA VAL A 86 3.97 -20.14 10.16
C VAL A 86 5.11 -20.21 11.19
N LEU A 87 6.29 -19.70 10.87
CA LEU A 87 7.46 -19.63 11.75
C LEU A 87 7.61 -18.27 12.44
N ALA A 88 6.85 -17.26 12.02
CA ALA A 88 6.87 -15.95 12.66
C ALA A 88 6.29 -15.99 14.08
N ASP A 89 6.77 -15.12 14.94
CA ASP A 89 6.25 -14.95 16.30
C ASP A 89 4.89 -14.23 16.27
N GLN A 90 4.71 -13.32 15.30
CA GLN A 90 3.46 -12.61 15.04
C GLN A 90 3.26 -12.42 13.54
N VAL A 91 2.04 -12.60 13.06
CA VAL A 91 1.63 -12.26 11.68
C VAL A 91 0.45 -11.31 11.73
N VAL A 92 0.55 -10.19 11.04
CA VAL A 92 -0.49 -9.14 10.99
C VAL A 92 -1.01 -9.03 9.56
N ASN A 93 -2.16 -9.63 9.31
CA ASN A 93 -2.83 -9.68 8.01
C ASN A 93 -4.07 -8.77 8.02
N ALA A 94 -3.85 -7.46 8.02
CA ALA A 94 -4.91 -6.46 8.16
C ALA A 94 -5.83 -6.38 6.93
N LEU A 95 -5.32 -6.75 5.75
CA LEU A 95 -6.06 -6.74 4.48
C LEU A 95 -6.88 -8.02 4.24
N TYR A 96 -6.67 -9.04 5.05
CA TYR A 96 -7.31 -10.35 4.89
C TYR A 96 -8.31 -10.63 6.00
N GLU A 97 -9.34 -11.39 5.67
CA GLU A 97 -10.25 -11.94 6.65
C GLU A 97 -9.65 -13.23 7.27
N GLU A 98 -10.00 -13.50 8.52
CA GLU A 98 -9.59 -14.75 9.15
C GLU A 98 -10.12 -15.94 8.35
N PRO A 99 -9.25 -16.88 7.89
CA PRO A 99 -9.69 -18.03 7.14
C PRO A 99 -10.72 -18.84 7.92
N GLN A 100 -11.89 -19.05 7.33
CA GLN A 100 -12.92 -19.93 7.89
C GLN A 100 -12.49 -21.39 7.67
N ASN A 101 -11.75 -21.94 8.62
CA ASN A 101 -11.41 -23.36 8.57
C ASN A 101 -12.67 -24.19 8.89
N GLU A 102 -13.08 -25.04 7.97
CA GLU A 102 -14.13 -26.04 8.17
C GLU A 102 -13.78 -27.07 9.28
N THR A 103 -12.53 -27.13 9.68
CA THR A 103 -12.02 -27.91 10.79
C THR A 103 -11.86 -27.02 12.01
N ASN A 104 -12.79 -26.98 12.91
CA ASN A 104 -12.87 -26.45 14.29
C ASN A 104 -11.58 -25.95 15.00
N GLY A 105 -10.54 -25.59 14.28
CA GLY A 105 -9.28 -25.06 14.78
C GLY A 105 -9.28 -23.52 14.68
N LYS A 106 -9.35 -22.84 15.83
CA LYS A 106 -8.98 -21.42 15.88
C LYS A 106 -7.57 -21.26 15.32
N GLN A 107 -7.39 -20.25 14.46
CA GLN A 107 -6.02 -19.84 14.07
C GLN A 107 -5.21 -19.55 15.34
N PRO A 108 -3.92 -19.89 15.37
CA PRO A 108 -3.06 -19.53 16.50
C PRO A 108 -3.17 -18.04 16.81
N GLU A 109 -3.17 -17.66 18.09
CA GLU A 109 -3.28 -16.27 18.57
C GLU A 109 -2.23 -15.32 17.95
N ARG A 110 -1.16 -15.89 17.41
CA ARG A 110 -0.11 -15.14 16.71
C ARG A 110 -0.54 -14.59 15.35
N PHE A 111 -1.66 -15.05 14.76
CA PHE A 111 -2.21 -14.50 13.52
C PHE A 111 -3.31 -13.49 13.84
N LEU A 112 -3.09 -12.25 13.41
CA LEU A 112 -4.00 -11.13 13.61
C LEU A 112 -4.60 -10.74 12.26
N TYR A 113 -5.91 -10.90 12.10
CA TYR A 113 -6.62 -10.62 10.86
C TYR A 113 -7.56 -9.43 10.97
N GLY A 114 -7.75 -8.75 9.83
CA GLY A 114 -8.79 -7.78 9.62
C GLY A 114 -8.42 -6.33 9.93
N HIS A 115 -9.30 -5.46 9.53
CA HIS A 115 -9.12 -4.01 9.44
C HIS A 115 -8.69 -3.31 10.75
N LYS A 116 -8.99 -3.89 11.92
CA LYS A 116 -8.59 -3.34 13.22
C LYS A 116 -7.07 -3.27 13.45
N TYR A 117 -6.31 -4.02 12.62
CA TYR A 117 -4.84 -4.03 12.64
C TYR A 117 -4.24 -3.21 11.49
N PHE A 118 -5.08 -2.55 10.69
CA PHE A 118 -4.60 -1.74 9.59
C PHE A 118 -3.86 -0.50 10.10
N CYS A 119 -2.62 -0.32 9.64
CA CYS A 119 -1.83 0.86 9.93
C CYS A 119 -2.17 1.96 8.93
N LEU A 120 -2.93 2.96 9.36
CA LEU A 120 -3.25 4.14 8.55
C LEU A 120 -2.08 5.12 8.57
N ARG A 121 -1.78 5.75 7.43
CA ARG A 121 -0.71 6.77 7.36
C ARG A 121 -1.11 8.03 8.11
N ASP A 122 -0.14 8.69 8.77
CA ASP A 122 -0.36 9.89 9.61
C ASP A 122 -1.07 11.01 8.87
N GLU A 123 -0.81 11.15 7.57
CA GLU A 123 -1.48 12.16 6.74
C GLU A 123 -3.02 12.03 6.75
N PHE A 124 -3.54 10.83 6.90
CA PHE A 124 -4.99 10.58 6.99
C PHE A 124 -5.54 10.90 8.37
N LEU A 125 -4.75 10.66 9.43
CA LEU A 125 -5.18 10.99 10.80
C LEU A 125 -5.34 12.51 11.02
N GLN A 126 -4.65 13.31 10.20
CA GLN A 126 -4.70 14.78 10.25
C GLN A 126 -5.61 15.39 9.19
N ALA A 127 -6.07 14.60 8.21
CA ALA A 127 -6.91 15.09 7.13
C ALA A 127 -8.36 15.34 7.59
N GLU A 128 -9.00 16.33 7.03
CA GLU A 128 -10.44 16.54 7.22
C GLU A 128 -11.22 15.47 6.46
N GLN A 129 -12.14 14.80 7.16
CA GLN A 129 -13.03 13.81 6.56
C GLN A 129 -14.05 14.46 5.64
N ASN A 130 -14.35 13.82 4.53
CA ASN A 130 -15.37 14.33 3.60
C ASN A 130 -16.78 14.17 4.16
N VAL A 131 -17.63 15.09 3.76
CA VAL A 131 -19.09 14.99 4.01
C VAL A 131 -19.72 14.23 2.85
N PHE A 132 -20.40 13.13 3.15
CA PHE A 132 -21.09 12.33 2.14
C PHE A 132 -22.11 13.14 1.35
N ARG A 133 -22.05 13.03 0.02
CA ARG A 133 -23.00 13.64 -0.91
C ARG A 133 -23.63 12.55 -1.79
N PRO A 134 -24.98 12.43 -1.80
CA PRO A 134 -25.66 11.38 -2.61
C PRO A 134 -25.50 11.60 -4.11
N ALA A 135 -25.28 12.84 -4.56
CA ALA A 135 -24.99 13.15 -5.96
C ALA A 135 -23.52 13.54 -6.08
N PRO A 136 -22.66 12.68 -6.67
CA PRO A 136 -21.23 12.94 -6.76
C PRO A 136 -20.95 14.15 -7.66
N LYS A 137 -20.03 15.01 -7.23
CA LYS A 137 -19.48 16.13 -7.99
C LYS A 137 -18.04 15.91 -8.38
N CYS A 138 -17.34 15.02 -7.68
CA CYS A 138 -15.95 14.64 -7.96
C CYS A 138 -15.77 13.15 -7.74
N ILE A 139 -15.18 12.46 -8.73
CA ILE A 139 -14.75 11.07 -8.59
C ILE A 139 -13.23 10.96 -8.62
N LEU A 140 -12.71 10.00 -7.87
CA LEU A 140 -11.29 9.62 -7.86
C LEU A 140 -11.11 8.29 -8.59
N ILE A 141 -10.09 8.21 -9.45
CA ILE A 141 -9.66 6.96 -10.10
C ILE A 141 -8.22 6.70 -9.65
N THR A 142 -7.97 5.57 -9.00
CA THR A 142 -6.63 5.19 -8.56
C THR A 142 -6.48 3.68 -8.37
N PHE A 143 -5.49 3.08 -8.99
CA PHE A 143 -5.25 1.62 -8.94
C PHE A 143 -3.88 1.28 -8.33
N GLY A 144 -3.42 2.12 -7.38
CA GLY A 144 -2.23 1.87 -6.59
C GLY A 144 -0.91 2.24 -7.27
N GLY A 145 0.16 1.51 -6.92
CA GLY A 145 1.53 1.89 -7.25
C GLY A 145 1.94 1.66 -8.70
N THR A 146 1.52 0.57 -9.30
CA THR A 146 2.03 0.10 -10.60
C THR A 146 0.95 0.00 -11.68
N ASP A 147 -0.26 -0.46 -11.35
CA ASP A 147 -1.39 -0.67 -12.27
C ASP A 147 -0.97 -1.33 -13.61
N MET A 148 -0.40 -2.50 -13.52
CA MET A 148 0.12 -3.26 -14.67
C MET A 148 -0.91 -3.48 -15.80
N PRO A 149 -2.23 -3.75 -15.50
CA PRO A 149 -3.24 -3.93 -16.53
C PRO A 149 -3.76 -2.63 -17.14
N ASP A 150 -3.28 -1.46 -16.69
CA ASP A 150 -3.77 -0.14 -17.14
C ASP A 150 -5.29 0.06 -16.89
N TYR A 151 -5.76 -0.36 -15.71
CA TYR A 151 -7.15 -0.13 -15.30
C TYR A 151 -7.47 1.35 -15.17
N THR A 152 -6.48 2.18 -14.85
CA THR A 152 -6.63 3.65 -14.79
C THR A 152 -7.18 4.19 -16.10
N ARG A 153 -6.56 3.87 -17.24
CA ARG A 153 -7.02 4.35 -18.54
C ARG A 153 -8.36 3.74 -18.95
N GLN A 154 -8.52 2.42 -18.77
CA GLN A 154 -9.76 1.73 -19.10
C GLN A 154 -10.97 2.30 -18.34
N THR A 155 -10.79 2.57 -17.04
CA THR A 155 -11.81 3.19 -16.20
C THR A 155 -12.09 4.62 -16.65
N LEU A 156 -11.03 5.40 -16.90
CA LEU A 156 -11.18 6.78 -17.37
C LEU A 156 -12.00 6.83 -18.69
N ASP A 157 -11.65 5.99 -19.66
CA ASP A 157 -12.36 5.93 -20.94
C ASP A 157 -13.85 5.56 -20.78
N THR A 158 -14.14 4.74 -19.79
CA THR A 158 -15.51 4.28 -19.52
C THR A 158 -16.35 5.37 -18.85
N VAL A 159 -15.80 6.10 -17.86
CA VAL A 159 -16.60 7.02 -17.05
C VAL A 159 -16.56 8.47 -17.53
N GLU A 160 -15.52 8.87 -18.28
CA GLU A 160 -15.31 10.24 -18.71
C GLU A 160 -16.49 10.83 -19.50
N PRO A 161 -17.09 10.13 -20.48
CA PRO A 161 -18.22 10.67 -21.23
C PRO A 161 -19.42 11.02 -20.33
N LEU A 162 -19.73 10.14 -19.38
CA LEU A 162 -20.82 10.35 -18.43
C LEU A 162 -20.51 11.50 -17.46
N CYS A 163 -19.29 11.54 -16.96
CA CYS A 163 -18.85 12.61 -16.05
C CYS A 163 -18.88 13.96 -16.72
N ARG A 164 -18.44 14.04 -17.97
CA ARG A 164 -18.49 15.28 -18.78
C ARG A 164 -19.93 15.74 -18.99
N GLU A 165 -20.84 14.84 -19.38
CA GLU A 165 -22.25 15.15 -19.58
C GLU A 165 -22.89 15.71 -18.30
N ARG A 166 -22.54 15.14 -17.15
CA ARG A 166 -23.12 15.52 -15.85
C ARG A 166 -22.34 16.60 -15.10
N GLY A 167 -21.26 17.12 -15.66
CA GLY A 167 -20.41 18.12 -15.02
C GLY A 167 -19.70 17.61 -13.77
N ILE A 168 -19.37 16.30 -13.70
CA ILE A 168 -18.67 15.66 -12.60
C ILE A 168 -17.15 15.77 -12.87
N ALA A 169 -16.43 16.31 -11.88
CA ALA A 169 -14.98 16.36 -11.96
C ALA A 169 -14.36 14.96 -11.81
N ILE A 170 -13.25 14.73 -12.54
CA ILE A 170 -12.49 13.49 -12.45
C ILE A 170 -11.09 13.81 -11.94
N ARG A 171 -10.68 13.13 -10.88
CA ARG A 171 -9.32 13.15 -10.37
C ARG A 171 -8.69 11.79 -10.61
N VAL A 172 -7.60 11.76 -11.39
CA VAL A 172 -6.84 10.54 -11.68
C VAL A 172 -5.52 10.61 -10.93
N VAL A 173 -5.22 9.59 -10.14
CA VAL A 173 -3.95 9.50 -9.40
C VAL A 173 -3.30 8.17 -9.69
N THR A 174 -2.04 8.21 -10.16
CA THR A 174 -1.23 6.99 -10.38
C THR A 174 0.03 7.00 -9.53
N GLY A 175 0.50 5.81 -9.15
CA GLY A 175 1.72 5.65 -8.39
C GLY A 175 2.99 5.80 -9.24
N PRO A 176 4.17 5.81 -8.59
CA PRO A 176 5.47 6.01 -9.26
C PRO A 176 5.87 4.86 -10.19
N GLY A 177 5.30 3.66 -10.01
CA GLY A 177 5.53 2.50 -10.87
C GLY A 177 4.58 2.38 -12.07
N TYR A 178 3.69 3.36 -12.29
CA TYR A 178 2.79 3.34 -13.45
C TYR A 178 3.55 3.62 -14.75
N ALA A 179 3.81 2.57 -15.52
CA ALA A 179 4.66 2.62 -16.71
C ALA A 179 4.07 3.46 -17.87
N PRO A 180 2.74 3.37 -18.24
CA PRO A 180 2.20 4.10 -19.39
C PRO A 180 1.85 5.57 -19.10
N ARG A 181 2.56 6.21 -18.16
CA ARG A 181 2.32 7.61 -17.74
C ARG A 181 2.22 8.59 -18.89
N ASP A 182 3.20 8.58 -19.80
CA ASP A 182 3.27 9.58 -20.89
C ASP A 182 2.16 9.35 -21.93
N GLU A 183 1.72 8.12 -22.09
CA GLU A 183 0.59 7.78 -22.94
C GLU A 183 -0.71 8.28 -22.31
N LEU A 184 -0.89 8.07 -21.01
CA LEU A 184 -2.05 8.58 -20.28
C LEU A 184 -2.11 10.12 -20.33
N VAL A 185 -1.00 10.82 -20.16
CA VAL A 185 -0.94 12.28 -20.25
C VAL A 185 -1.35 12.77 -21.64
N ARG A 186 -0.88 12.12 -22.71
CA ARG A 186 -1.29 12.44 -24.09
C ARG A 186 -2.77 12.18 -24.30
N HIS A 187 -3.26 11.05 -23.81
CA HIS A 187 -4.68 10.68 -23.90
C HIS A 187 -5.57 11.71 -23.18
N ILE A 188 -5.26 12.07 -21.94
CA ILE A 188 -5.98 13.11 -21.18
C ILE A 188 -6.03 14.44 -21.94
N LYS A 189 -4.92 14.83 -22.57
CA LYS A 189 -4.90 16.05 -23.40
C LYS A 189 -5.85 15.95 -24.60
N THR A 190 -5.98 14.78 -25.25
CA THR A 190 -6.90 14.61 -26.37
C THR A 190 -8.36 14.64 -25.93
N LEU A 191 -8.66 14.17 -24.73
CA LEU A 191 -10.01 14.28 -24.15
C LEU A 191 -10.45 15.74 -23.98
N GLY A 192 -9.53 16.65 -23.67
CA GLY A 192 -9.83 18.07 -23.56
C GLY A 192 -10.88 18.42 -22.51
N ASN A 193 -11.04 17.59 -21.46
CA ASN A 193 -12.02 17.81 -20.40
C ASN A 193 -11.45 18.77 -19.34
N PRO A 194 -12.01 19.97 -19.16
CA PRO A 194 -11.50 20.94 -18.20
C PRO A 194 -11.70 20.54 -16.73
N LEU A 195 -12.60 19.58 -16.48
CA LEU A 195 -12.88 19.05 -15.13
C LEU A 195 -12.01 17.82 -14.78
N LEU A 196 -11.12 17.38 -15.68
CA LEU A 196 -10.21 16.27 -15.44
C LEU A 196 -8.87 16.79 -14.93
N ARG A 197 -8.39 16.19 -13.84
CA ARG A 197 -7.07 16.44 -13.25
C ARG A 197 -6.31 15.13 -13.14
N PHE A 198 -5.02 15.18 -13.42
CA PHE A 198 -4.11 14.03 -13.30
C PHE A 198 -2.95 14.39 -12.39
N GLU A 199 -2.67 13.51 -11.45
CA GLU A 199 -1.54 13.60 -10.54
C GLU A 199 -0.72 12.30 -10.59
N TYR A 200 0.59 12.44 -10.63
CA TYR A 200 1.53 11.32 -10.67
C TYR A 200 2.40 11.31 -9.43
N ALA A 201 2.50 10.14 -8.79
CA ALA A 201 3.40 9.88 -7.67
C ALA A 201 3.28 10.92 -6.53
N THR A 202 2.03 11.26 -6.15
CA THR A 202 1.82 12.17 -5.02
C THR A 202 2.37 11.59 -3.71
N ASN A 203 2.98 12.45 -2.90
CA ASN A 203 3.42 12.10 -1.55
C ASN A 203 2.32 12.29 -0.49
N ILE A 204 1.22 12.96 -0.83
CA ILE A 204 0.12 13.28 0.09
C ILE A 204 -1.20 12.87 -0.57
N MET A 205 -1.54 11.58 -0.40
CA MET A 205 -2.74 11.00 -1.01
C MET A 205 -4.02 11.54 -0.35
N SER A 206 -3.99 11.89 0.93
CA SER A 206 -5.12 12.48 1.64
C SER A 206 -5.64 13.75 0.95
N ARG A 207 -4.74 14.63 0.46
CA ARG A 207 -5.13 15.81 -0.32
C ARG A 207 -5.81 15.46 -1.65
N MET A 208 -5.42 14.34 -2.26
CA MET A 208 -6.08 13.89 -3.48
C MET A 208 -7.50 13.36 -3.21
N MET A 209 -7.78 13.00 -1.98
CA MET A 209 -9.07 12.49 -1.51
C MET A 209 -10.00 13.60 -0.97
N GLU A 210 -9.47 14.78 -0.63
CA GLU A 210 -10.30 15.91 -0.17
C GLU A 210 -11.33 16.32 -1.23
N GLY A 211 -12.60 16.40 -0.83
CA GLY A 211 -13.72 16.80 -1.70
C GLY A 211 -14.11 15.78 -2.76
N VAL A 212 -13.58 14.57 -2.70
CA VAL A 212 -13.99 13.42 -3.53
C VAL A 212 -15.27 12.81 -2.95
N ASP A 213 -16.21 12.42 -3.81
CA ASP A 213 -17.50 11.85 -3.41
C ASP A 213 -17.61 10.36 -3.64
N LEU A 214 -16.83 9.85 -4.58
CA LEU A 214 -16.80 8.44 -4.97
C LEU A 214 -15.40 8.10 -5.47
N ALA A 215 -14.89 6.91 -5.14
CA ALA A 215 -13.64 6.43 -5.70
C ALA A 215 -13.84 5.13 -6.50
N ILE A 216 -13.02 4.95 -7.53
CA ILE A 216 -12.86 3.70 -8.25
C ILE A 216 -11.40 3.29 -8.08
N CYS A 217 -11.18 2.18 -7.39
CA CYS A 217 -9.84 1.75 -7.00
C CYS A 217 -9.70 0.23 -7.00
N SER A 218 -8.46 -0.24 -6.82
CA SER A 218 -8.19 -1.65 -6.51
C SER A 218 -8.51 -1.95 -5.03
N ALA A 219 -8.86 -3.23 -4.75
CA ALA A 219 -9.18 -3.71 -3.41
C ALA A 219 -7.89 -3.93 -2.57
N GLY A 220 -7.14 -2.85 -2.31
CA GLY A 220 -5.92 -2.86 -1.50
C GLY A 220 -6.00 -1.89 -0.32
N ARG A 221 -4.85 -1.43 0.14
CA ARG A 221 -4.73 -0.49 1.28
C ARG A 221 -5.56 0.78 1.10
N THR A 222 -5.71 1.25 -0.13
CA THR A 222 -6.45 2.47 -0.47
C THR A 222 -7.92 2.42 -0.03
N VAL A 223 -8.54 1.23 0.03
CA VAL A 223 -9.94 1.09 0.51
C VAL A 223 -10.08 1.57 1.96
N TYR A 224 -9.11 1.26 2.83
CA TYR A 224 -9.13 1.68 4.22
C TYR A 224 -8.87 3.19 4.37
N GLU A 225 -8.00 3.74 3.52
CA GLU A 225 -7.75 5.19 3.44
C GLU A 225 -9.02 5.93 3.01
N LEU A 226 -9.72 5.43 1.98
CA LEU A 226 -10.99 5.96 1.49
C LEU A 226 -12.08 5.86 2.56
N ALA A 227 -12.18 4.72 3.26
CA ALA A 227 -13.15 4.54 4.34
C ALA A 227 -12.91 5.55 5.47
N HIS A 228 -11.66 5.79 5.87
CA HIS A 228 -11.31 6.81 6.85
C HIS A 228 -11.70 8.22 6.38
N MET A 229 -11.54 8.52 5.10
CA MET A 229 -11.91 9.80 4.49
C MET A 229 -13.43 9.91 4.20
N HIS A 230 -14.25 8.93 4.59
CA HIS A 230 -15.69 8.85 4.32
C HIS A 230 -16.03 8.86 2.82
N ILE A 231 -15.21 8.25 1.99
CA ILE A 231 -15.40 8.15 0.53
C ILE A 231 -15.85 6.73 0.19
N PRO A 232 -17.04 6.54 -0.37
CA PRO A 232 -17.46 5.25 -0.91
C PRO A 232 -16.60 4.83 -2.12
N SER A 233 -16.37 3.51 -2.26
CA SER A 233 -15.55 2.94 -3.34
C SER A 233 -16.14 1.61 -3.85
#